data_66149f0e5f621e9870064ad66d458734
#
_entry.id   66149f0e5f621e9870064ad66d458734
#
_cell.length_a   1.000
_cell.length_b   1.000
_cell.length_c   1.000
_cell.angle_alpha   90.00
_cell.angle_beta   90.00
_cell.angle_gamma   90.00
#
_symmetry.space_group_name_H-M   'P 1'
#
loop_
_entity.id
_entity.type
_entity.pdbx_description
1 polymer ?
#
loop_
_entity_poly.entity_id
_entity_poly.type
_entity_poly.pdbx_seq_one_letter_code
_entity_poly.pdbx_strand_id
1 'polypeptide(L)'
;MKLTPNFYRDRVCLNVLAGSKANASAIYEAAEGHVLVGVLSKNYPDVASAVADMREYAALIDNALSVGLGAGDPNQSAMVSEISRQVQPQHVNQVFTGVATSRALLGQNESVVNGLVSPTGTVGMVKISTGPLSSAAPDGIVPVETAIALLKDFGGSSIKYFPMGGLKCRDEYQAVAEACARHGFWLEPTGGIDLENYEEILQIALDAGVSKIIPHIYSSIIDKASGDTRPEDVRTLLAMTKKLVK
;
A
#
# COMPACT_ATOMS: atom_id res chain seq x y z
N MET A 1 -12.09 -0.57 -17.80
CA MET A 1 -11.14 -1.07 -16.79
C MET A 1 -11.45 -0.34 -15.50
N LYS A 2 -11.62 -1.06 -14.40
CA LYS A 2 -11.95 -0.48 -13.09
C LYS A 2 -10.69 0.18 -12.50
N LEU A 3 -10.78 1.45 -12.08
CA LEU A 3 -9.63 2.20 -11.54
C LEU A 3 -9.65 2.33 -10.02
N THR A 4 -10.78 2.01 -9.38
CA THR A 4 -10.93 2.09 -7.92
C THR A 4 -10.86 0.72 -7.27
N PRO A 5 -10.15 0.55 -6.14
CA PRO A 5 -10.12 -0.69 -5.37
C PRO A 5 -11.50 -1.13 -4.89
N ASN A 6 -11.68 -2.44 -4.76
CA ASN A 6 -12.91 -3.04 -4.25
C ASN A 6 -12.83 -3.23 -2.72
N PHE A 7 -13.18 -2.21 -1.97
CA PHE A 7 -13.18 -2.28 -0.51
C PHE A 7 -14.30 -3.15 0.04
N TYR A 8 -13.99 -4.08 0.95
CA TYR A 8 -15.02 -4.78 1.72
C TYR A 8 -15.79 -3.77 2.57
N ARG A 9 -17.12 -3.75 2.42
CA ARG A 9 -18.04 -2.77 3.08
C ARG A 9 -17.55 -1.32 2.98
N ASP A 10 -16.92 -0.98 1.88
CA ASP A 10 -16.34 0.35 1.64
C ASP A 10 -15.28 0.79 2.67
N ARG A 11 -14.68 -0.14 3.41
CA ARG A 11 -13.75 0.13 4.52
C ARG A 11 -12.35 -0.47 4.35
N VAL A 12 -12.24 -1.74 3.97
CA VAL A 12 -10.95 -2.46 3.97
C VAL A 12 -10.71 -3.14 2.63
N CYS A 13 -9.51 -2.96 2.08
CA CYS A 13 -9.00 -3.69 0.92
C CYS A 13 -7.62 -4.24 1.24
N LEU A 14 -7.41 -5.55 1.18
CA LEU A 14 -6.11 -6.17 1.45
C LEU A 14 -5.09 -5.76 0.39
N ASN A 15 -3.81 -5.74 0.73
CA ASN A 15 -2.72 -5.62 -0.25
C ASN A 15 -1.69 -6.71 0.02
N VAL A 16 -1.50 -7.60 -0.96
CA VAL A 16 -0.58 -8.74 -0.88
C VAL A 16 0.23 -8.88 -2.17
N LEU A 17 1.40 -9.53 -2.11
CA LEU A 17 2.23 -9.71 -3.30
C LEU A 17 1.84 -10.98 -4.05
N ALA A 18 1.98 -10.99 -5.37
CA ALA A 18 1.93 -12.20 -6.17
C ALA A 18 3.32 -12.62 -6.62
N GLY A 19 3.62 -13.92 -6.55
CA GLY A 19 4.85 -14.50 -7.09
C GLY A 19 4.73 -14.86 -8.58
N SER A 20 3.49 -15.08 -9.06
CA SER A 20 3.19 -15.45 -10.44
C SER A 20 1.79 -14.98 -10.87
N LYS A 21 1.49 -15.02 -12.17
CA LYS A 21 0.15 -14.69 -12.70
C LYS A 21 -0.91 -15.66 -12.19
N ALA A 22 -0.58 -16.96 -12.12
CA ALA A 22 -1.47 -17.96 -11.54
C ALA A 22 -1.74 -17.67 -10.07
N ASN A 23 -0.71 -17.28 -9.31
CA ASN A 23 -0.84 -16.88 -7.93
C ASN A 23 -1.71 -15.61 -7.78
N ALA A 24 -1.55 -14.63 -8.68
CA ALA A 24 -2.39 -13.42 -8.67
C ALA A 24 -3.88 -13.74 -8.80
N SER A 25 -4.25 -14.64 -9.72
CA SER A 25 -5.63 -15.11 -9.88
C SER A 25 -6.14 -15.82 -8.62
N ALA A 26 -5.33 -16.73 -8.06
CA ALA A 26 -5.69 -17.47 -6.85
C ALA A 26 -5.86 -16.54 -5.62
N ILE A 27 -5.03 -15.51 -5.49
CA ILE A 27 -5.16 -14.45 -4.47
C ILE A 27 -6.46 -13.68 -4.65
N TYR A 28 -6.75 -13.25 -5.89
CA TYR A 28 -7.94 -12.45 -6.20
C TYR A 28 -9.23 -13.21 -5.88
N GLU A 29 -9.30 -14.50 -6.24
CA GLU A 29 -10.39 -15.39 -5.87
C GLU A 29 -10.49 -15.59 -4.35
N ALA A 30 -9.38 -15.89 -3.68
CA ALA A 30 -9.32 -16.13 -2.24
C ALA A 30 -9.80 -14.93 -1.42
N ALA A 31 -9.57 -13.72 -1.94
CA ALA A 31 -10.00 -12.46 -1.32
C ALA A 31 -11.40 -12.00 -1.78
N GLU A 32 -12.12 -12.78 -2.60
CA GLU A 32 -13.42 -12.38 -3.17
C GLU A 32 -13.35 -11.02 -3.89
N GLY A 33 -12.21 -10.70 -4.50
CA GLY A 33 -11.94 -9.42 -5.15
C GLY A 33 -11.67 -8.24 -4.20
N HIS A 34 -11.67 -8.42 -2.87
CA HIS A 34 -11.37 -7.37 -1.89
C HIS A 34 -9.86 -7.27 -1.61
N VAL A 35 -9.06 -7.22 -2.65
CA VAL A 35 -7.60 -7.21 -2.59
C VAL A 35 -6.99 -6.40 -3.72
N LEU A 36 -5.86 -5.80 -3.43
CA LEU A 36 -4.91 -5.26 -4.38
C LEU A 36 -3.73 -6.22 -4.47
N VAL A 37 -3.38 -6.65 -5.66
CA VAL A 37 -2.30 -7.61 -5.90
C VAL A 37 -1.04 -6.86 -6.30
N GLY A 38 -0.03 -6.93 -5.45
CA GLY A 38 1.22 -6.23 -5.62
C GLY A 38 2.15 -6.91 -6.62
N VAL A 39 2.64 -6.14 -7.59
CA VAL A 39 3.72 -6.51 -8.50
C VAL A 39 4.81 -5.43 -8.44
N LEU A 40 6.06 -5.85 -8.24
CA LEU A 40 7.14 -4.93 -7.91
C LEU A 40 7.91 -4.46 -9.15
N SER A 41 8.07 -3.15 -9.32
CA SER A 41 8.84 -2.56 -10.43
C SER A 41 10.28 -3.06 -10.48
N LYS A 42 10.92 -3.25 -9.32
CA LYS A 42 12.31 -3.73 -9.23
C LYS A 42 12.56 -5.12 -9.84
N ASN A 43 11.51 -5.89 -10.12
CA ASN A 43 11.63 -7.22 -10.74
C ASN A 43 11.85 -7.14 -12.25
N TYR A 44 11.80 -5.95 -12.84
CA TYR A 44 11.91 -5.72 -14.29
C TYR A 44 13.14 -4.87 -14.62
N PRO A 45 13.80 -5.14 -15.75
CA PRO A 45 14.97 -4.37 -16.17
C PRO A 45 14.61 -2.96 -16.67
N ASP A 46 13.37 -2.77 -17.17
CA ASP A 46 12.91 -1.50 -17.74
C ASP A 46 11.38 -1.35 -17.68
N VAL A 47 10.91 -0.15 -17.99
CA VAL A 47 9.48 0.20 -18.00
C VAL A 47 8.69 -0.60 -19.04
N ALA A 48 9.24 -0.85 -20.21
CA ALA A 48 8.50 -1.49 -21.30
C ALA A 48 8.17 -2.94 -20.97
N SER A 49 9.13 -3.70 -20.43
CA SER A 49 8.92 -5.08 -19.97
C SER A 49 7.97 -5.14 -18.78
N ALA A 50 8.08 -4.21 -17.82
CA ALA A 50 7.16 -4.12 -16.70
C ALA A 50 5.72 -3.85 -17.16
N VAL A 51 5.52 -2.90 -18.08
CA VAL A 51 4.20 -2.55 -18.61
C VAL A 51 3.56 -3.72 -19.35
N ALA A 52 4.33 -4.42 -20.20
CA ALA A 52 3.83 -5.56 -20.94
C ALA A 52 3.30 -6.65 -19.98
N ASP A 53 4.10 -7.03 -18.99
CA ASP A 53 3.78 -8.09 -18.04
C ASP A 53 2.66 -7.65 -17.06
N MET A 54 2.71 -6.44 -16.52
CA MET A 54 1.70 -5.94 -15.58
C MET A 54 0.32 -5.76 -16.21
N ARG A 55 0.21 -5.52 -17.52
CA ARG A 55 -1.06 -5.53 -18.24
C ARG A 55 -1.70 -6.91 -18.28
N GLU A 56 -0.89 -7.96 -18.36
CA GLU A 56 -1.39 -9.34 -18.29
C GLU A 56 -1.90 -9.65 -16.88
N TYR A 57 -1.17 -9.24 -15.81
CA TYR A 57 -1.69 -9.31 -14.44
C TYR A 57 -3.02 -8.57 -14.29
N ALA A 58 -3.08 -7.32 -14.74
CA ALA A 58 -4.28 -6.49 -14.63
C ALA A 58 -5.51 -7.12 -15.29
N ALA A 59 -5.32 -7.78 -16.45
CA ALA A 59 -6.40 -8.47 -17.16
C ALA A 59 -6.97 -9.68 -16.39
N LEU A 60 -6.16 -10.34 -15.56
CA LEU A 60 -6.56 -11.52 -14.79
C LEU A 60 -7.31 -11.19 -13.48
N ILE A 61 -7.13 -9.97 -12.95
CA ILE A 61 -7.59 -9.58 -11.60
C ILE A 61 -8.46 -8.32 -11.62
N ASP A 62 -9.24 -8.08 -12.68
CA ASP A 62 -10.12 -6.89 -12.82
C ASP A 62 -9.39 -5.56 -12.51
N ASN A 63 -8.12 -5.47 -12.96
CA ASN A 63 -7.24 -4.33 -12.70
C ASN A 63 -6.90 -4.07 -11.22
N ALA A 64 -7.15 -5.02 -10.32
CA ALA A 64 -6.81 -4.90 -8.90
C ALA A 64 -5.29 -4.96 -8.67
N LEU A 65 -4.54 -4.30 -9.55
CA LEU A 65 -3.08 -4.25 -9.55
C LEU A 65 -2.58 -3.14 -8.62
N SER A 66 -1.56 -3.46 -7.83
CA SER A 66 -0.79 -2.54 -7.01
C SER A 66 0.66 -2.49 -7.52
N VAL A 67 1.04 -1.40 -8.18
CA VAL A 67 2.42 -1.23 -8.64
C VAL A 67 3.31 -0.85 -7.45
N GLY A 68 4.30 -1.71 -7.15
CA GLY A 68 5.14 -1.59 -5.96
C GLY A 68 6.58 -1.17 -6.26
N LEU A 69 7.19 -0.42 -5.32
CA LEU A 69 8.61 -0.07 -5.34
C LEU A 69 9.52 -1.29 -5.07
N GLY A 70 9.08 -2.18 -4.17
CA GLY A 70 9.90 -3.24 -3.59
C GLY A 70 10.64 -2.77 -2.34
N ALA A 71 10.12 -3.16 -1.17
CA ALA A 71 10.64 -2.77 0.16
C ALA A 71 10.84 -1.25 0.36
N GLY A 72 10.05 -0.42 -0.35
CA GLY A 72 10.18 1.04 -0.25
C GLY A 72 11.42 1.62 -0.94
N ASP A 73 12.05 0.89 -1.88
CA ASP A 73 13.25 1.34 -2.58
C ASP A 73 13.01 2.69 -3.30
N PRO A 74 13.66 3.77 -2.84
CA PRO A 74 13.45 5.11 -3.41
C PRO A 74 13.90 5.22 -4.87
N ASN A 75 14.84 4.40 -5.32
CA ASN A 75 15.36 4.43 -6.70
C ASN A 75 14.32 3.94 -7.72
N GLN A 76 13.28 3.25 -7.27
CA GLN A 76 12.18 2.78 -8.12
C GLN A 76 11.09 3.87 -8.37
N SER A 77 11.17 5.01 -7.71
CA SER A 77 10.13 6.05 -7.76
C SER A 77 9.77 6.52 -9.18
N ALA A 78 10.77 6.82 -10.01
CA ALA A 78 10.56 7.24 -11.40
C ALA A 78 9.95 6.11 -12.25
N MET A 79 10.47 4.89 -12.10
CA MET A 79 9.99 3.72 -12.83
C MET A 79 8.53 3.39 -12.48
N VAL A 80 8.16 3.43 -11.21
CA VAL A 80 6.76 3.26 -10.76
C VAL A 80 5.84 4.28 -11.39
N SER A 81 6.24 5.56 -11.45
CA SER A 81 5.44 6.62 -12.06
C SER A 81 5.20 6.37 -13.56
N GLU A 82 6.24 5.99 -14.31
CA GLU A 82 6.13 5.70 -15.74
C GLU A 82 5.34 4.44 -16.07
N ILE A 83 5.50 3.37 -15.27
CA ILE A 83 4.67 2.17 -15.37
C ILE A 83 3.20 2.53 -15.13
N SER A 84 2.91 3.26 -14.06
CA SER A 84 1.54 3.62 -13.68
C SER A 84 0.84 4.48 -14.73
N ARG A 85 1.56 5.38 -15.40
CA ARG A 85 1.05 6.15 -16.53
C ARG A 85 0.50 5.27 -17.65
N GLN A 86 1.18 4.15 -17.93
CA GLN A 86 0.85 3.30 -19.08
C GLN A 86 -0.11 2.16 -18.74
N VAL A 87 -0.04 1.64 -17.49
CA VAL A 87 -0.88 0.52 -17.03
C VAL A 87 -2.20 0.99 -16.45
N GLN A 88 -2.23 2.19 -15.83
CA GLN A 88 -3.42 2.73 -15.14
C GLN A 88 -3.95 1.75 -14.06
N PRO A 89 -3.12 1.36 -13.05
CA PRO A 89 -3.50 0.40 -12.02
C PRO A 89 -4.50 1.01 -11.04
N GLN A 90 -5.17 0.19 -10.24
CA GLN A 90 -6.00 0.69 -9.13
C GLN A 90 -5.18 1.33 -8.01
N HIS A 91 -3.90 0.92 -7.85
CA HIS A 91 -3.07 1.35 -6.73
C HIS A 91 -1.60 1.54 -7.12
N VAL A 92 -1.00 2.61 -6.59
CA VAL A 92 0.40 2.99 -6.82
C VAL A 92 1.10 3.21 -5.48
N ASN A 93 2.14 2.43 -5.22
CA ASN A 93 3.02 2.68 -4.08
C ASN A 93 4.10 3.69 -4.45
N GLN A 94 4.21 4.76 -3.68
CA GLN A 94 5.19 5.80 -3.99
C GLN A 94 5.93 6.28 -2.73
N VAL A 95 7.18 6.70 -2.91
CA VAL A 95 7.89 7.47 -1.90
C VAL A 95 7.20 8.83 -1.72
N PHE A 96 7.37 9.47 -0.57
CA PHE A 96 6.69 10.73 -0.26
C PHE A 96 6.87 11.78 -1.37
N THR A 97 8.11 11.99 -1.81
CA THR A 97 8.46 13.00 -2.81
C THR A 97 8.03 12.66 -4.25
N GLY A 98 7.64 11.41 -4.53
CA GLY A 98 7.23 10.95 -5.86
C GLY A 98 5.72 11.03 -6.12
N VAL A 99 4.91 11.32 -5.10
CA VAL A 99 3.44 11.28 -5.18
C VAL A 99 2.89 12.22 -6.25
N ALA A 100 3.33 13.48 -6.27
CA ALA A 100 2.88 14.49 -7.25
C ALA A 100 3.21 14.06 -8.69
N THR A 101 4.39 13.51 -8.92
CA THR A 101 4.80 13.00 -10.23
C THR A 101 3.89 11.85 -10.69
N SER A 102 3.67 10.86 -9.82
CA SER A 102 2.77 9.73 -10.15
C SER A 102 1.35 10.22 -10.44
N ARG A 103 0.81 11.13 -9.62
CA ARG A 103 -0.54 11.68 -9.84
C ARG A 103 -0.65 12.44 -11.16
N ALA A 104 0.32 13.29 -11.48
CA ALA A 104 0.35 14.03 -12.73
C ALA A 104 0.42 13.11 -13.96
N LEU A 105 1.25 12.06 -13.89
CA LEU A 105 1.42 11.10 -14.99
C LEU A 105 0.21 10.17 -15.15
N LEU A 106 -0.49 9.81 -14.08
CA LEU A 106 -1.76 9.09 -14.18
C LEU A 106 -2.83 9.89 -14.94
N GLY A 107 -2.84 11.21 -14.78
CA GLY A 107 -3.80 12.10 -15.46
C GLY A 107 -5.25 11.93 -15.00
N GLN A 108 -5.48 11.21 -13.88
CA GLN A 108 -6.80 10.96 -13.29
C GLN A 108 -6.66 10.78 -11.76
N ASN A 109 -7.79 10.84 -11.02
CA ASN A 109 -7.83 10.84 -9.56
C ASN A 109 -8.47 9.57 -8.95
N GLU A 110 -8.83 8.58 -9.77
CA GLU A 110 -9.52 7.38 -9.32
C GLU A 110 -8.57 6.34 -8.71
N SER A 111 -7.37 6.19 -9.30
CA SER A 111 -6.33 5.33 -8.75
C SER A 111 -5.83 5.87 -7.41
N VAL A 112 -5.64 4.96 -6.46
CA VAL A 112 -5.01 5.28 -5.17
C VAL A 112 -3.51 5.50 -5.36
N VAL A 113 -2.99 6.61 -4.87
CA VAL A 113 -1.54 6.86 -4.79
C VAL A 113 -1.18 7.11 -3.34
N ASN A 114 -0.42 6.19 -2.75
CA ASN A 114 0.06 6.39 -1.38
C ASN A 114 1.36 7.21 -1.32
N GLY A 115 1.58 7.86 -0.17
CA GLY A 115 2.86 8.47 0.16
C GLY A 115 3.52 7.75 1.34
N LEU A 116 4.73 7.23 1.11
CA LEU A 116 5.50 6.53 2.14
C LEU A 116 5.99 7.50 3.21
N VAL A 117 5.65 7.23 4.45
CA VAL A 117 6.25 7.84 5.65
C VAL A 117 6.76 6.77 6.58
N SER A 118 7.75 7.10 7.42
CA SER A 118 8.34 6.13 8.35
C SER A 118 8.16 6.54 9.82
N PRO A 119 8.13 5.55 10.75
CA PRO A 119 8.20 5.78 12.18
C PRO A 119 9.45 6.58 12.56
N THR A 120 9.37 7.32 13.66
CA THR A 120 10.46 8.18 14.17
C THR A 120 10.89 7.84 15.59
N GLY A 121 10.11 7.01 16.30
CA GLY A 121 10.21 6.81 17.74
C GLY A 121 9.51 7.90 18.56
N THR A 122 8.83 8.85 17.90
CA THR A 122 8.10 9.95 18.56
C THR A 122 6.66 9.96 18.12
N VAL A 123 5.73 9.77 19.05
CA VAL A 123 4.29 9.76 18.79
C VAL A 123 3.85 11.08 18.14
N GLY A 124 3.05 10.99 17.07
CA GLY A 124 2.55 12.14 16.32
C GLY A 124 3.53 12.73 15.29
N MET A 125 4.74 12.17 15.17
CA MET A 125 5.76 12.60 14.20
C MET A 125 6.02 11.49 13.19
N VAL A 126 6.29 11.88 11.94
CA VAL A 126 6.65 10.95 10.86
C VAL A 126 7.83 11.49 10.04
N LYS A 127 8.62 10.57 9.51
CA LYS A 127 9.69 10.90 8.56
C LYS A 127 9.15 10.87 7.13
N ILE A 128 9.33 11.99 6.40
CA ILE A 128 8.89 12.18 5.01
C ILE A 128 10.05 12.12 4.01
N SER A 129 11.29 12.12 4.47
CA SER A 129 12.49 12.02 3.62
C SER A 129 12.71 10.60 3.12
N THR A 130 11.83 10.15 2.20
CA THR A 130 11.81 8.77 1.67
C THR A 130 12.13 8.68 0.17
N GLY A 131 12.48 9.80 -0.45
CA GLY A 131 12.84 9.88 -1.88
C GLY A 131 14.29 9.54 -2.18
N PRO A 132 14.67 9.47 -3.47
CA PRO A 132 16.02 9.01 -3.89
C PRO A 132 17.18 9.81 -3.27
N LEU A 133 17.03 11.11 -3.16
CA LEU A 133 18.05 11.98 -2.56
C LEU A 133 17.79 12.21 -1.07
N SER A 134 16.53 12.45 -0.70
CA SER A 134 16.17 12.78 0.68
C SER A 134 16.35 11.65 1.66
N SER A 135 16.28 10.38 1.22
CA SER A 135 16.57 9.22 2.09
C SER A 135 18.03 9.11 2.54
N ALA A 136 18.94 9.76 1.82
CA ALA A 136 20.37 9.84 2.16
C ALA A 136 20.75 11.16 2.87
N ALA A 137 19.80 12.09 3.02
CA ALA A 137 19.97 13.35 3.73
C ALA A 137 19.59 13.22 5.22
N PRO A 138 19.85 14.24 6.07
CA PRO A 138 19.27 14.27 7.41
C PRO A 138 17.76 14.09 7.41
N ASP A 139 17.23 13.40 8.43
CA ASP A 139 15.83 13.03 8.48
C ASP A 139 14.89 14.25 8.46
N GLY A 140 14.03 14.29 7.47
CA GLY A 140 12.92 15.24 7.39
C GLY A 140 11.74 14.75 8.24
N ILE A 141 11.69 15.16 9.51
CA ILE A 141 10.65 14.77 10.48
C ILE A 141 9.64 15.91 10.60
N VAL A 142 8.36 15.59 10.47
CA VAL A 142 7.26 16.56 10.58
C VAL A 142 6.09 15.97 11.39
N PRO A 143 5.19 16.82 11.95
CA PRO A 143 3.93 16.34 12.47
C PRO A 143 3.14 15.57 11.40
N VAL A 144 2.41 14.54 11.82
CA VAL A 144 1.63 13.69 10.89
C VAL A 144 0.59 14.51 10.12
N GLU A 145 0.00 15.54 10.74
CA GLU A 145 -0.94 16.45 10.08
C GLU A 145 -0.29 17.23 8.93
N THR A 146 0.96 17.65 9.11
CA THR A 146 1.74 18.33 8.06
C THR A 146 2.00 17.37 6.89
N ALA A 147 2.37 16.11 7.18
CA ALA A 147 2.55 15.11 6.14
C ALA A 147 1.25 14.85 5.34
N ILE A 148 0.11 14.76 6.03
CA ILE A 148 -1.20 14.60 5.38
C ILE A 148 -1.53 15.80 4.48
N ALA A 149 -1.32 17.02 4.97
CA ALA A 149 -1.57 18.23 4.19
C ALA A 149 -0.72 18.26 2.91
N LEU A 150 0.58 17.98 3.02
CA LEU A 150 1.48 17.90 1.87
C LEU A 150 1.08 16.80 0.88
N LEU A 151 0.68 15.61 1.38
CA LEU A 151 0.22 14.54 0.50
C LEU A 151 -1.06 14.91 -0.24
N LYS A 152 -1.99 15.63 0.41
CA LYS A 152 -3.19 16.15 -0.27
C LYS A 152 -2.83 17.17 -1.35
N ASP A 153 -1.90 18.08 -1.09
CA ASP A 153 -1.40 19.04 -2.09
C ASP A 153 -0.75 18.33 -3.29
N PHE A 154 -0.09 17.19 -3.06
CA PHE A 154 0.48 16.34 -4.11
C PHE A 154 -0.56 15.47 -4.86
N GLY A 155 -1.82 15.48 -4.44
CA GLY A 155 -2.86 14.61 -4.98
C GLY A 155 -2.76 13.15 -4.52
N GLY A 156 -2.11 12.90 -3.38
CA GLY A 156 -2.06 11.60 -2.73
C GLY A 156 -3.39 11.21 -2.11
N SER A 157 -3.63 9.91 -1.96
CA SER A 157 -4.87 9.34 -1.44
C SER A 157 -4.72 8.84 0.00
N SER A 158 -3.52 8.45 0.41
CA SER A 158 -3.26 7.72 1.65
C SER A 158 -1.85 7.91 2.18
N ILE A 159 -1.69 7.72 3.48
CA ILE A 159 -0.37 7.49 4.10
C ILE A 159 -0.07 5.99 4.07
N LYS A 160 1.08 5.63 3.51
CA LYS A 160 1.72 4.34 3.74
C LYS A 160 2.70 4.45 4.90
N TYR A 161 2.35 3.84 6.05
CA TYR A 161 3.17 3.86 7.26
C TYR A 161 4.09 2.64 7.29
N PHE A 162 5.38 2.83 7.00
CA PHE A 162 6.37 1.76 6.81
C PHE A 162 7.80 2.20 7.20
N PRO A 163 8.62 1.32 7.79
CA PRO A 163 8.29 -0.02 8.31
C PRO A 163 7.79 0.06 9.76
N MET A 164 6.57 -0.41 10.02
CA MET A 164 6.03 -0.36 11.39
C MET A 164 6.49 -1.53 12.29
N GLY A 165 7.01 -2.62 11.70
CA GLY A 165 7.48 -3.78 12.45
C GLY A 165 6.39 -4.50 13.25
N GLY A 166 5.20 -4.66 12.66
CA GLY A 166 4.03 -5.15 13.36
C GLY A 166 3.55 -4.16 14.42
N LEU A 167 3.46 -4.59 15.66
CA LEU A 167 3.02 -3.75 16.78
C LEU A 167 4.17 -3.02 17.52
N LYS A 168 5.41 -3.05 17.01
CA LYS A 168 6.55 -2.39 17.65
C LYS A 168 6.40 -0.88 17.75
N CYS A 169 5.70 -0.25 16.81
CA CYS A 169 5.41 1.18 16.78
C CYS A 169 3.92 1.45 17.07
N ARG A 170 3.30 0.68 17.99
CA ARG A 170 1.86 0.70 18.23
C ARG A 170 1.31 2.10 18.52
N ASP A 171 1.92 2.83 19.45
CA ASP A 171 1.44 4.14 19.88
C ASP A 171 1.62 5.21 18.78
N GLU A 172 2.75 5.15 18.04
CA GLU A 172 2.94 6.01 16.87
C GLU A 172 1.89 5.68 15.78
N TYR A 173 1.65 4.39 15.52
CA TYR A 173 0.65 3.95 14.54
C TYR A 173 -0.76 4.40 14.92
N GLN A 174 -1.14 4.31 16.19
CA GLN A 174 -2.41 4.82 16.68
C GLN A 174 -2.55 6.32 16.42
N ALA A 175 -1.53 7.12 16.72
CA ALA A 175 -1.54 8.57 16.47
C ALA A 175 -1.66 8.88 14.95
N VAL A 176 -1.02 8.10 14.08
CA VAL A 176 -1.18 8.22 12.62
C VAL A 176 -2.60 7.88 12.20
N ALA A 177 -3.20 6.81 12.73
CA ALA A 177 -4.57 6.43 12.44
C ALA A 177 -5.57 7.52 12.85
N GLU A 178 -5.43 8.06 14.06
CA GLU A 178 -6.26 9.17 14.56
C GLU A 178 -6.13 10.43 13.68
N ALA A 179 -4.92 10.78 13.26
CA ALA A 179 -4.70 11.91 12.35
C ALA A 179 -5.35 11.66 10.98
N CYS A 180 -5.18 10.46 10.41
CA CYS A 180 -5.84 10.08 9.15
C CYS A 180 -7.37 10.20 9.26
N ALA A 181 -7.96 9.74 10.36
CA ALA A 181 -9.40 9.82 10.60
C ALA A 181 -9.87 11.28 10.69
N ARG A 182 -9.19 12.12 11.51
CA ARG A 182 -9.54 13.55 11.64
C ARG A 182 -9.51 14.32 10.32
N HIS A 183 -8.57 13.95 9.44
CA HIS A 183 -8.39 14.63 8.15
C HIS A 183 -9.11 13.94 6.98
N GLY A 184 -9.88 12.86 7.21
CA GLY A 184 -10.54 12.09 6.16
C GLY A 184 -9.54 11.54 5.15
N PHE A 185 -8.36 11.11 5.60
CA PHE A 185 -7.29 10.57 4.76
C PHE A 185 -7.14 9.06 4.98
N TRP A 186 -6.76 8.32 3.95
CA TRP A 186 -6.68 6.85 4.03
C TRP A 186 -5.36 6.39 4.66
N LEU A 187 -5.36 5.15 5.16
CA LEU A 187 -4.22 4.59 5.88
C LEU A 187 -3.82 3.20 5.36
N GLU A 188 -2.52 3.01 5.17
CA GLU A 188 -1.91 1.78 4.68
C GLU A 188 -0.83 1.29 5.65
N PRO A 189 -1.22 0.56 6.72
CA PRO A 189 -0.25 -0.05 7.63
C PRO A 189 0.61 -1.08 6.90
N THR A 190 1.94 -0.99 7.08
CA THR A 190 2.87 -1.80 6.30
C THR A 190 4.10 -2.20 7.11
N GLY A 191 4.50 -3.47 6.99
CA GLY A 191 5.72 -4.02 7.56
C GLY A 191 5.51 -4.79 8.86
N GLY A 192 5.87 -6.07 8.85
CA GLY A 192 5.76 -6.97 10.00
C GLY A 192 4.34 -7.38 10.36
N ILE A 193 3.39 -7.21 9.44
CA ILE A 193 2.02 -7.69 9.61
C ILE A 193 1.98 -9.19 9.28
N ASP A 194 1.35 -9.96 10.16
CA ASP A 194 1.13 -11.40 10.04
C ASP A 194 -0.26 -11.79 10.55
N LEU A 195 -0.60 -13.09 10.52
CA LEU A 195 -1.90 -13.59 10.96
C LEU A 195 -2.15 -13.40 12.48
N GLU A 196 -1.10 -13.27 13.28
CA GLU A 196 -1.22 -13.13 14.74
C GLU A 196 -1.53 -11.70 15.15
N ASN A 197 -0.98 -10.69 14.45
CA ASN A 197 -1.13 -9.28 14.80
C ASN A 197 -2.12 -8.50 13.91
N TYR A 198 -2.61 -9.10 12.82
CA TYR A 198 -3.46 -8.44 11.84
C TYR A 198 -4.76 -7.87 12.45
N GLU A 199 -5.47 -8.67 13.28
CA GLU A 199 -6.74 -8.22 13.89
C GLU A 199 -6.52 -6.97 14.75
N GLU A 200 -5.46 -6.93 15.58
CA GLU A 200 -5.17 -5.76 16.42
C GLU A 200 -4.79 -4.53 15.60
N ILE A 201 -3.93 -4.69 14.58
CA ILE A 201 -3.54 -3.59 13.70
C ILE A 201 -4.75 -3.01 12.97
N LEU A 202 -5.62 -3.86 12.44
CA LEU A 202 -6.84 -3.42 11.78
C LEU A 202 -7.81 -2.75 12.77
N GLN A 203 -7.98 -3.31 13.96
CA GLN A 203 -8.88 -2.77 14.99
C GLN A 203 -8.46 -1.37 15.41
N ILE A 204 -7.16 -1.10 15.62
CA ILE A 204 -6.66 0.25 15.95
C ILE A 204 -7.10 1.28 14.90
N ALA A 205 -6.98 0.97 13.61
CA ALA A 205 -7.37 1.89 12.55
C ALA A 205 -8.90 2.06 12.45
N LEU A 206 -9.67 0.98 12.69
CA LEU A 206 -11.14 1.02 12.72
C LEU A 206 -11.65 1.85 13.90
N ASP A 207 -11.10 1.65 15.10
CA ASP A 207 -11.46 2.38 16.32
C ASP A 207 -11.11 3.86 16.23
N ALA A 208 -10.00 4.21 15.57
CA ALA A 208 -9.66 5.59 15.27
C ALA A 208 -10.65 6.26 14.30
N GLY A 209 -11.46 5.49 13.57
CA GLY A 209 -12.43 6.01 12.61
C GLY A 209 -11.88 6.23 11.19
N VAL A 210 -10.76 5.62 10.84
CA VAL A 210 -10.20 5.73 9.47
C VAL A 210 -11.22 5.22 8.46
N SER A 211 -11.54 6.01 7.45
CA SER A 211 -12.59 5.70 6.48
C SER A 211 -12.24 4.55 5.55
N LYS A 212 -10.99 4.47 5.09
CA LYS A 212 -10.49 3.41 4.22
C LYS A 212 -9.10 2.97 4.66
N ILE A 213 -8.91 1.66 4.76
CA ILE A 213 -7.70 1.02 5.26
C ILE A 213 -7.22 0.00 4.23
N ILE A 214 -5.95 0.07 3.87
CA ILE A 214 -5.31 -0.89 2.96
C ILE A 214 -4.11 -1.51 3.69
N PRO A 215 -4.30 -2.56 4.49
CA PRO A 215 -3.20 -3.24 5.16
C PRO A 215 -2.35 -4.02 4.14
N HIS A 216 -1.02 -3.90 4.27
CA HIS A 216 -0.06 -4.59 3.41
C HIS A 216 0.55 -5.78 4.13
N ILE A 217 0.14 -6.99 3.76
CA ILE A 217 0.63 -8.24 4.34
C ILE A 217 1.47 -8.96 3.29
N TYR A 218 2.75 -9.12 3.54
CA TYR A 218 3.70 -9.61 2.54
C TYR A 218 4.46 -10.86 3.00
N SER A 219 5.67 -10.73 3.54
CA SER A 219 6.60 -11.83 3.78
C SER A 219 6.08 -12.92 4.71
N SER A 220 5.17 -12.61 5.62
CA SER A 220 4.59 -13.56 6.58
C SER A 220 3.71 -14.63 5.93
N ILE A 221 3.10 -14.32 4.79
CA ILE A 221 2.16 -15.19 4.07
C ILE A 221 2.72 -15.71 2.73
N ILE A 222 3.99 -15.41 2.42
CA ILE A 222 4.66 -15.93 1.23
C ILE A 222 5.30 -17.27 1.56
N ASP A 223 5.04 -18.29 0.72
CA ASP A 223 5.76 -19.56 0.76
C ASP A 223 7.20 -19.37 0.26
N LYS A 224 8.17 -19.77 1.07
CA LYS A 224 9.59 -19.54 0.79
C LYS A 224 10.13 -20.40 -0.36
N ALA A 225 9.50 -21.51 -0.67
CA ALA A 225 9.95 -22.44 -1.71
C ALA A 225 9.48 -21.99 -3.10
N SER A 226 8.22 -21.56 -3.21
CA SER A 226 7.63 -21.12 -4.47
C SER A 226 7.78 -19.60 -4.72
N GLY A 227 7.86 -18.80 -3.65
CA GLY A 227 7.75 -17.33 -3.73
C GLY A 227 6.31 -16.83 -3.89
N ASP A 228 5.33 -17.71 -3.91
CA ASP A 228 3.91 -17.38 -4.04
C ASP A 228 3.29 -17.05 -2.68
N THR A 229 2.37 -16.10 -2.64
CA THR A 229 1.51 -15.88 -1.49
C THR A 229 0.54 -17.05 -1.34
N ARG A 230 0.41 -17.58 -0.12
CA ARG A 230 -0.51 -18.69 0.18
C ARG A 230 -1.98 -18.20 0.15
N PRO A 231 -2.82 -18.71 -0.79
CA PRO A 231 -4.22 -18.27 -0.89
C PRO A 231 -5.06 -18.58 0.37
N GLU A 232 -4.73 -19.63 1.11
CA GLU A 232 -5.38 -19.98 2.38
C GLU A 232 -5.18 -18.90 3.45
N ASP A 233 -3.99 -18.28 3.52
CA ASP A 233 -3.73 -17.16 4.43
C ASP A 233 -4.52 -15.91 4.01
N VAL A 234 -4.67 -15.69 2.71
CA VAL A 234 -5.51 -14.59 2.18
C VAL A 234 -6.98 -14.78 2.57
N ARG A 235 -7.52 -16.02 2.48
CA ARG A 235 -8.88 -16.35 2.98
C ARG A 235 -9.00 -16.07 4.46
N THR A 236 -8.00 -16.44 5.25
CA THR A 236 -7.95 -16.20 6.70
C THR A 236 -7.99 -14.70 7.01
N LEU A 237 -7.16 -13.88 6.34
CA LEU A 237 -7.16 -12.42 6.49
C LEU A 237 -8.51 -11.80 6.10
N LEU A 238 -9.14 -12.27 5.02
CA LEU A 238 -10.47 -11.80 4.64
C LEU A 238 -11.53 -12.19 5.68
N ALA A 239 -11.47 -13.40 6.24
CA ALA A 239 -12.39 -13.83 7.31
C ALA A 239 -12.23 -12.97 8.58
N MET A 240 -11.00 -12.66 8.98
CA MET A 240 -10.70 -11.72 10.07
C MET A 240 -11.25 -10.32 9.78
N THR A 241 -11.06 -9.83 8.55
CA THR A 241 -11.61 -8.55 8.10
C THR A 241 -13.14 -8.53 8.22
N LYS A 242 -13.81 -9.58 7.74
CA LYS A 242 -15.29 -9.71 7.79
C LYS A 242 -15.83 -9.75 9.22
N LYS A 243 -15.06 -10.28 10.17
CA LYS A 243 -15.41 -10.32 11.60
C LYS A 243 -15.38 -8.93 12.23
N LEU A 244 -14.40 -8.10 11.86
CA LEU A 244 -14.16 -6.77 12.44
C LEU A 244 -14.99 -5.67 11.77
N VAL A 245 -15.18 -5.73 10.46
CA VAL A 245 -15.93 -4.72 9.69
C VAL A 245 -17.40 -5.11 9.61
N LYS A 246 -18.21 -4.58 10.51
CA LYS A 246 -19.66 -4.85 10.63
C LYS A 246 -20.49 -3.91 9.76
#